data_df7b6a54d51fc2e6c77e6a674864fdae
#
_entry.id   df7b6a54d51fc2e6c77e6a674864fdae
#
_cell.length_a   1.000
_cell.length_b   1.000
_cell.length_c   1.000
_cell.angle_alpha   90.00
_cell.angle_beta   90.00
_cell.angle_gamma   90.00
#
_symmetry.space_group_name_H-M   'P 1'
#
loop_
_entity.id
_entity.type
_entity.pdbx_description
1 polymer ?
#
loop_
_entity_poly.entity_id
_entity_poly.type
_entity_poly.pdbx_seq_one_letter_code
_entity_poly.pdbx_strand_id
1 'polypeptide(L)'
;MPNYNVMGIAKAALEAATRYLANDLGPEGIRVNAISPGPMKTLAGAAIGGARQTYKHTTMNAPLRSNATLEAVGGTAVYLASDAGAFTTGEVIRVDGGFHILGMPQQENL
;
A
#
# COMPACT_ATOMS: atom_id res chain seq x y z
N MET A 1 11.74 4.85 2.46
CA MET A 1 12.17 3.64 3.20
C MET A 1 13.64 3.42 2.93
N PRO A 2 14.49 3.36 3.96
CA PRO A 2 15.92 3.12 3.77
C PRO A 2 16.18 1.77 3.08
N ASN A 3 17.23 1.71 2.26
CA ASN A 3 17.64 0.49 1.54
C ASN A 3 16.60 -0.12 0.58
N TYR A 4 15.66 0.70 0.11
CA TYR A 4 14.59 0.28 -0.78
C TYR A 4 14.62 1.01 -2.13
N ASN A 5 15.76 1.60 -2.48
CA ASN A 5 15.89 2.50 -3.62
C ASN A 5 15.48 1.87 -4.96
N VAL A 6 15.97 0.68 -5.30
CA VAL A 6 15.63 -0.01 -6.57
C VAL A 6 14.16 -0.38 -6.59
N MET A 7 13.66 -1.02 -5.53
CA MET A 7 12.25 -1.39 -5.42
C MET A 7 11.35 -0.17 -5.30
N GLY A 8 11.79 0.88 -4.62
CA GLY A 8 11.05 2.14 -4.51
C GLY A 8 10.82 2.79 -5.86
N ILE A 9 11.84 2.83 -6.72
CA ILE A 9 11.73 3.32 -8.08
C ILE A 9 10.75 2.45 -8.89
N ALA A 10 10.89 1.12 -8.81
CA ALA A 10 9.98 0.19 -9.48
C ALA A 10 8.52 0.37 -9.03
N LYS A 11 8.28 0.56 -7.73
CA LYS A 11 6.94 0.80 -7.19
C LYS A 11 6.37 2.16 -7.58
N ALA A 12 7.21 3.21 -7.67
CA ALA A 12 6.77 4.50 -8.18
C ALA A 12 6.36 4.41 -9.67
N ALA A 13 7.12 3.66 -10.47
CA ALA A 13 6.76 3.37 -11.86
C ALA A 13 5.44 2.59 -11.96
N LEU A 14 5.21 1.61 -11.08
CA LEU A 14 3.95 0.87 -11.02
C LEU A 14 2.75 1.78 -10.68
N GLU A 15 2.91 2.72 -9.75
CA GLU A 15 1.87 3.69 -9.41
C GLU A 15 1.57 4.64 -10.59
N ALA A 16 2.59 5.08 -11.32
CA ALA A 16 2.41 5.84 -12.54
C ALA A 16 1.69 5.02 -13.62
N ALA A 17 2.11 3.77 -13.84
CA ALA A 17 1.48 2.85 -14.80
C ALA A 17 -0.01 2.64 -14.48
N THR A 18 -0.38 2.54 -13.22
CA THR A 18 -1.78 2.42 -12.78
C THR A 18 -2.64 3.56 -13.33
N ARG A 19 -2.15 4.80 -13.26
CA ARG A 19 -2.90 5.97 -13.74
C ARG A 19 -3.00 5.99 -15.26
N TYR A 20 -1.92 5.72 -15.97
CA TYR A 20 -1.92 5.69 -17.44
C TYR A 20 -2.82 4.57 -17.96
N LEU A 21 -2.70 3.37 -17.43
CA LEU A 21 -3.53 2.22 -17.83
C LEU A 21 -5.02 2.45 -17.51
N ALA A 22 -5.32 3.08 -16.37
CA ALA A 22 -6.70 3.43 -16.05
C ALA A 22 -7.31 4.38 -17.08
N ASN A 23 -6.53 5.37 -17.53
CA ASN A 23 -6.96 6.29 -18.58
C ASN A 23 -7.12 5.58 -19.94
N ASP A 24 -6.14 4.79 -20.33
CA ASP A 24 -6.10 4.16 -21.65
C ASP A 24 -7.17 3.08 -21.81
N LEU A 25 -7.44 2.31 -20.76
CA LEU A 25 -8.36 1.18 -20.79
C LEU A 25 -9.77 1.53 -20.28
N GLY A 26 -9.94 2.70 -19.70
CA GLY A 26 -11.24 3.17 -19.20
C GLY A 26 -12.36 3.16 -20.24
N PRO A 27 -12.13 3.59 -21.50
CA PRO A 27 -13.13 3.53 -22.56
C PRO A 27 -13.63 2.11 -22.87
N GLU A 28 -12.85 1.09 -22.53
CA GLU A 28 -13.23 -0.33 -22.68
C GLU A 28 -13.94 -0.90 -21.43
N GLY A 29 -14.20 -0.06 -20.42
CA GLY A 29 -14.81 -0.47 -19.16
C GLY A 29 -13.87 -1.21 -18.23
N ILE A 30 -12.56 -1.12 -18.47
CA ILE A 30 -11.54 -1.76 -17.63
C ILE A 30 -11.05 -0.76 -16.59
N ARG A 31 -11.12 -1.17 -15.33
CA ARG A 31 -10.60 -0.39 -14.20
C ARG A 31 -9.23 -0.90 -13.78
N VAL A 32 -8.34 0.02 -13.46
CA VAL A 32 -6.97 -0.29 -13.05
C VAL A 32 -6.66 0.46 -11.76
N ASN A 33 -6.39 -0.28 -10.71
CA ASN A 33 -6.06 0.26 -9.39
C ASN A 33 -4.87 -0.49 -8.80
N ALA A 34 -4.23 0.10 -7.82
CA ALA A 34 -3.18 -0.53 -7.03
C ALA A 34 -3.56 -0.51 -5.55
N ILE A 35 -3.09 -1.51 -4.80
CA ILE A 35 -3.17 -1.54 -3.35
C ILE A 35 -1.75 -1.34 -2.81
N SER A 36 -1.60 -0.38 -1.90
CA SER A 36 -0.34 -0.11 -1.21
C SER A 36 -0.48 -0.50 0.26
N PRO A 37 -0.16 -1.75 0.59
CA PRO A 37 -0.26 -2.22 1.97
C PRO A 37 0.91 -1.70 2.81
N GLY A 38 0.68 -1.57 4.10
CA GLY A 38 1.74 -1.42 5.08
C GLY A 38 2.59 -2.69 5.20
N PRO A 39 3.62 -2.65 6.06
CA PRO A 39 4.47 -3.81 6.25
C PRO A 39 3.67 -5.03 6.73
N MET A 40 3.83 -6.15 6.05
CA MET A 40 3.22 -7.43 6.41
C MET A 40 4.30 -8.51 6.54
N LYS A 41 4.03 -9.51 7.36
CA LYS A 41 4.91 -10.68 7.49
C LYS A 41 4.69 -11.61 6.31
N THR A 42 5.44 -11.39 5.25
CA THR A 42 5.43 -12.24 4.05
C THR A 42 6.83 -12.77 3.77
N LEU A 43 6.91 -13.83 2.98
CA LEU A 43 8.19 -14.40 2.56
C LEU A 43 9.01 -13.38 1.74
N ALA A 44 8.37 -12.65 0.84
CA ALA A 44 8.99 -11.58 0.07
C ALA A 44 9.47 -10.42 0.96
N GLY A 45 8.66 -10.04 1.96
CA GLY A 45 9.02 -9.00 2.93
C GLY A 45 10.22 -9.38 3.79
N ALA A 46 10.38 -10.66 4.12
CA ALA A 46 11.52 -11.15 4.91
C ALA A 46 12.86 -11.01 4.17
N ALA A 47 12.86 -10.97 2.84
CA ALA A 47 14.06 -10.77 2.03
C ALA A 47 14.52 -9.30 1.98
N ILE A 48 13.72 -8.35 2.46
CA ILE A 48 14.06 -6.93 2.47
C ILE A 48 14.87 -6.62 3.75
N GLY A 49 16.06 -6.04 3.58
CA GLY A 49 16.87 -5.57 4.71
C GLY A 49 16.10 -4.55 5.56
N GLY A 50 16.06 -4.76 6.88
CA GLY A 50 15.34 -3.88 7.79
C GLY A 50 13.84 -4.12 7.90
N ALA A 51 13.29 -5.15 7.27
CA ALA A 51 11.84 -5.45 7.29
C ALA A 51 11.27 -5.58 8.71
N ARG A 52 12.02 -6.21 9.61
CA ARG A 52 11.60 -6.40 11.01
C ARG A 52 11.52 -5.06 11.75
N GLN A 53 12.48 -4.18 11.55
CA GLN A 53 12.51 -2.84 12.15
C GLN A 53 11.36 -2.00 11.60
N THR A 54 11.16 -2.01 10.30
CA THR A 54 10.06 -1.30 9.64
C THR A 54 8.70 -1.79 10.16
N TYR A 55 8.52 -3.10 10.28
CA TYR A 55 7.29 -3.68 10.81
C TYR A 55 7.00 -3.19 12.23
N LYS A 56 8.01 -3.24 13.11
CA LYS A 56 7.90 -2.76 14.50
C LYS A 56 7.60 -1.26 14.54
N HIS A 57 8.35 -0.46 13.79
CA HIS A 57 8.19 0.99 13.74
C HIS A 57 6.77 1.38 13.30
N THR A 58 6.24 0.75 12.27
CA THR A 58 4.89 1.02 11.78
C THR A 58 3.84 0.62 12.82
N THR A 59 3.99 -0.56 13.45
CA THR A 59 3.07 -0.97 14.54
C THR A 59 3.02 0.06 15.67
N MET A 60 4.16 0.63 16.04
CA MET A 60 4.22 1.59 17.15
C MET A 60 3.69 2.98 16.79
N ASN A 61 3.79 3.36 15.53
CA ASN A 61 3.57 4.76 15.12
C ASN A 61 2.33 4.97 14.24
N ALA A 62 1.84 3.95 13.52
CA ALA A 62 0.63 4.09 12.72
C ALA A 62 -0.55 4.62 13.57
N PRO A 63 -1.43 5.46 13.04
CA PRO A 63 -2.61 5.92 13.76
C PRO A 63 -3.41 4.81 14.41
N LEU A 64 -3.58 3.66 13.73
CA LEU A 64 -4.27 2.50 14.29
C LEU A 64 -3.40 1.63 15.21
N ARG A 65 -2.12 2.00 15.45
CA ARG A 65 -1.18 1.21 16.28
C ARG A 65 -1.10 -0.25 15.85
N SER A 66 -1.31 -0.50 14.56
CA SER A 66 -1.35 -1.85 13.99
C SER A 66 -0.87 -1.83 12.55
N ASN A 67 -0.24 -2.91 12.12
CA ASN A 67 0.04 -3.14 10.71
C ASN A 67 -1.18 -3.74 10.00
N ALA A 68 -1.21 -3.61 8.68
CA ALA A 68 -2.22 -4.23 7.85
C ALA A 68 -2.22 -5.76 8.00
N THR A 69 -3.40 -6.35 7.95
CA THR A 69 -3.57 -7.80 7.86
C THR A 69 -3.79 -8.23 6.41
N LEU A 70 -3.53 -9.51 6.12
CA LEU A 70 -3.82 -10.08 4.81
C LEU A 70 -5.32 -10.00 4.49
N GLU A 71 -6.17 -10.18 5.49
CA GLU A 71 -7.63 -10.08 5.37
C GLU A 71 -8.07 -8.66 4.98
N ALA A 72 -7.46 -7.63 5.56
CA ALA A 72 -7.76 -6.24 5.23
C ALA A 72 -7.36 -5.90 3.78
N VAL A 73 -6.20 -6.39 3.35
CA VAL A 73 -5.74 -6.23 1.96
C VAL A 73 -6.65 -7.01 1.01
N GLY A 74 -7.02 -8.24 1.37
CA GLY A 74 -7.97 -9.06 0.61
C GLY A 74 -9.35 -8.42 0.50
N GLY A 75 -9.86 -7.85 1.59
CA GLY A 75 -11.13 -7.10 1.58
C GLY A 75 -11.10 -5.89 0.65
N THR A 76 -9.99 -5.16 0.64
CA THR A 76 -9.79 -4.06 -0.31
C THR A 76 -9.79 -4.55 -1.77
N ALA A 77 -9.14 -5.68 -2.04
CA ALA A 77 -9.15 -6.30 -3.37
C ALA A 77 -10.57 -6.73 -3.79
N VAL A 78 -11.35 -7.30 -2.89
CA VAL A 78 -12.75 -7.66 -3.13
C VAL A 78 -13.58 -6.41 -3.45
N TYR A 79 -13.43 -5.33 -2.69
CA TYR A 79 -14.08 -4.05 -3.00
C TYR A 79 -13.75 -3.59 -4.43
N LEU A 80 -12.46 -3.56 -4.78
CA LEU A 80 -12.02 -3.11 -6.10
C LEU A 80 -12.51 -4.02 -7.24
N ALA A 81 -12.64 -5.33 -7.00
CA ALA A 81 -13.09 -6.30 -8.00
C ALA A 81 -14.62 -6.39 -8.13
N SER A 82 -15.36 -5.87 -7.16
CA SER A 82 -16.81 -5.96 -7.09
C SER A 82 -17.51 -4.74 -7.70
N ASP A 83 -18.85 -4.82 -7.81
CA ASP A 83 -19.70 -3.72 -8.25
C ASP A 83 -19.61 -2.50 -7.30
N ALA A 84 -19.29 -2.72 -6.03
CA ALA A 84 -19.06 -1.64 -5.08
C ALA A 84 -17.91 -0.72 -5.51
N GLY A 85 -16.91 -1.25 -6.20
CA GLY A 85 -15.79 -0.50 -6.76
C GLY A 85 -15.97 -0.05 -8.21
N ALA A 86 -17.17 -0.12 -8.78
CA ALA A 86 -17.44 0.11 -10.20
C ALA A 86 -16.95 1.47 -10.74
N PHE A 87 -16.87 2.48 -9.91
CA PHE A 87 -16.40 3.82 -10.26
C PHE A 87 -15.03 4.18 -9.66
N THR A 88 -14.29 3.19 -9.19
CA THR A 88 -12.93 3.37 -8.67
C THR A 88 -11.92 2.89 -9.71
N THR A 89 -11.17 3.82 -10.27
CA THR A 89 -10.08 3.53 -11.23
C THR A 89 -8.97 4.57 -11.12
N GLY A 90 -7.74 4.19 -11.41
CA GLY A 90 -6.57 5.07 -11.34
C GLY A 90 -6.05 5.33 -9.92
N GLU A 91 -6.59 4.64 -8.92
CA GLU A 91 -6.28 4.89 -7.52
C GLU A 91 -5.17 3.96 -6.99
N VAL A 92 -4.41 4.50 -6.03
CA VAL A 92 -3.50 3.74 -5.17
C VAL A 92 -4.08 3.76 -3.77
N ILE A 93 -4.72 2.66 -3.37
CA ILE A 93 -5.41 2.57 -2.08
C ILE A 93 -4.43 2.11 -1.01
N ARG A 94 -4.27 2.94 0.01
CA ARG A 94 -3.41 2.67 1.16
C ARG A 94 -4.14 1.81 2.18
N VAL A 95 -3.50 0.70 2.58
CA VAL A 95 -4.00 -0.20 3.62
C VAL A 95 -2.85 -0.40 4.61
N ASP A 96 -2.60 0.61 5.45
CA ASP A 96 -1.38 0.71 6.27
C ASP A 96 -1.62 1.23 7.69
N GLY A 97 -2.86 1.19 8.16
CA GLY A 97 -3.22 1.73 9.47
C GLY A 97 -3.08 3.26 9.58
N GLY A 98 -3.00 3.94 8.43
CA GLY A 98 -2.83 5.40 8.36
C GLY A 98 -1.37 5.84 8.43
N PHE A 99 -0.40 4.95 8.41
CA PHE A 99 1.00 5.30 8.56
C PHE A 99 1.49 6.33 7.52
N HIS A 100 0.98 6.28 6.29
CA HIS A 100 1.39 7.16 5.19
C HIS A 100 1.10 8.65 5.42
N ILE A 101 0.22 9.01 6.37
CA ILE A 101 -0.11 10.41 6.65
C ILE A 101 0.87 11.09 7.62
N LEU A 102 1.79 10.30 8.20
CA LEU A 102 2.67 10.77 9.26
C LEU A 102 3.97 11.36 8.70
N GLY A 103 4.36 12.52 9.23
CA GLY A 103 5.67 13.10 9.01
C GLY A 103 6.66 12.85 10.15
N MET A 104 6.15 12.37 11.30
CA MET A 104 6.96 12.11 12.51
C MET A 104 6.43 10.90 13.28
N PRO A 105 7.27 10.28 14.12
CA PRO A 105 6.78 9.26 15.05
C PRO A 105 5.70 9.82 16.00
N GLN A 106 4.97 8.94 16.66
CA GLN A 106 4.08 9.34 17.74
C GLN A 106 4.88 9.90 18.90
N GLN A 107 4.29 10.84 19.64
CA GLN A 107 4.99 11.55 20.72
C GLN A 107 5.60 10.61 21.76
N GLU A 108 4.92 9.54 22.12
CA GLU A 108 5.41 8.52 23.04
C GLU A 108 6.61 7.71 22.52
N ASN A 109 6.94 7.86 21.24
CA ASN A 109 8.04 7.14 20.56
C ASN A 109 9.16 8.08 20.08
N LEU A 110 9.12 9.33 20.50
CA LEU A 110 10.16 10.31 20.21
C LEU A 110 11.40 10.14 21.10
#